data_1bbaaa778bb5fc5c5f2942075d40326f
#
_entry.id   1bbaaa778bb5fc5c5f2942075d40326f
#
_cell.length_a   1.000
_cell.length_b   1.000
_cell.length_c   1.000
_cell.angle_alpha   90.00
_cell.angle_beta   90.00
_cell.angle_gamma   90.00
#
_symmetry.space_group_name_H-M   'P 1'
#
loop_
_entity.id
_entity.type
_entity.pdbx_description
1 polymer ?
#
loop_
_entity_poly.entity_id
_entity_poly.type
_entity_poly.pdbx_seq_one_letter_code
_entity_poly.pdbx_strand_id
1 'polypeptide(L)'
;MVIRNPKPFGDFVQQTRHEKSLSCKDVEKRSARFGKPIAGSYVNRIENNPALHPTAVALKALAYGLGVPPVEVFLRAVGLVESGVKSEEVQLLSRFRELSPEKRGLVLDIVDMLYSKEAPRRTPKRKS
;
A
#
# COMPACT_ATOMS: atom_id res chain seq x y z
N MET A 1 -28.22 4.17 3.20
CA MET A 1 -27.39 3.78 4.24
C MET A 1 -26.10 3.16 3.75
N VAL A 2 -25.04 3.52 4.33
CA VAL A 2 -23.75 3.02 3.92
C VAL A 2 -23.32 1.90 4.83
N ILE A 3 -22.99 0.77 4.25
CA ILE A 3 -22.55 -0.35 5.04
C ILE A 3 -21.05 -0.34 5.04
N ARG A 4 -20.49 -0.18 6.23
CA ARG A 4 -19.08 -0.15 6.36
C ARG A 4 -18.53 -1.55 6.30
N ASN A 5 -17.53 -1.75 5.52
CA ASN A 5 -16.86 -3.03 5.45
C ASN A 5 -16.06 -3.24 6.74
N PRO A 6 -16.36 -4.28 7.53
CA PRO A 6 -15.67 -4.49 8.80
C PRO A 6 -14.23 -4.97 8.65
N LYS A 7 -13.84 -5.46 7.50
CA LYS A 7 -12.46 -5.89 7.31
C LYS A 7 -11.95 -5.54 5.92
N PRO A 8 -11.83 -4.25 5.66
CA PRO A 8 -11.43 -3.83 4.31
C PRO A 8 -10.04 -4.29 3.93
N PHE A 9 -9.11 -4.36 4.87
CA PHE A 9 -7.77 -4.82 4.53
C PHE A 9 -7.76 -6.32 4.25
N GLY A 10 -8.46 -7.09 5.07
CA GLY A 10 -8.55 -8.53 4.85
C GLY A 10 -9.18 -8.85 3.50
N ASP A 11 -10.22 -8.10 3.15
CA ASP A 11 -10.87 -8.30 1.86
C ASP A 11 -9.96 -7.94 0.71
N PHE A 12 -9.16 -6.89 0.87
CA PHE A 12 -8.20 -6.51 -0.15
C PHE A 12 -7.20 -7.65 -0.38
N VAL A 13 -6.69 -8.23 0.69
CA VAL A 13 -5.73 -9.31 0.59
C VAL A 13 -6.37 -10.52 -0.10
N GLN A 14 -7.55 -10.87 0.34
CA GLN A 14 -8.23 -12.04 -0.22
C GLN A 14 -8.55 -11.83 -1.69
N GLN A 15 -9.07 -10.66 -2.04
CA GLN A 15 -9.43 -10.38 -3.40
C GLN A 15 -8.20 -10.36 -4.31
N THR A 16 -7.12 -9.75 -3.85
CA THR A 16 -5.89 -9.70 -4.63
C THR A 16 -5.35 -11.10 -4.86
N ARG A 17 -5.39 -11.92 -3.80
CA ARG A 17 -4.91 -13.29 -3.91
C ARG A 17 -5.74 -14.08 -4.92
N HIS A 18 -7.06 -13.94 -4.84
CA HIS A 18 -7.95 -14.66 -5.75
C HIS A 18 -7.79 -14.19 -7.19
N GLU A 19 -7.61 -12.91 -7.39
CA GLU A 19 -7.43 -12.39 -8.74
C GLU A 19 -6.18 -12.94 -9.39
N LYS A 20 -5.19 -13.27 -8.59
CA LYS A 20 -3.94 -13.80 -9.11
C LYS A 20 -3.87 -15.31 -8.98
N SER A 21 -4.95 -15.93 -8.55
CA SER A 21 -5.04 -17.39 -8.39
C SER A 21 -3.96 -17.93 -7.45
N LEU A 22 -3.74 -17.22 -6.36
CA LEU A 22 -2.75 -17.62 -5.38
C LEU A 22 -3.43 -18.17 -4.14
N SER A 23 -2.94 -19.31 -3.63
CA SER A 23 -3.39 -19.79 -2.34
C SER A 23 -2.57 -19.09 -1.27
N CYS A 24 -3.00 -19.23 -0.01
CA CYS A 24 -2.20 -18.66 1.09
C CYS A 24 -0.81 -19.27 1.11
N LYS A 25 -0.72 -20.55 0.75
CA LYS A 25 0.56 -21.21 0.70
C LYS A 25 1.43 -20.66 -0.42
N ASP A 26 0.81 -20.29 -1.54
CA ASP A 26 1.54 -19.69 -2.63
C ASP A 26 2.13 -18.36 -2.20
N VAL A 27 1.38 -17.58 -1.45
CA VAL A 27 1.86 -16.30 -0.94
C VAL A 27 3.06 -16.54 -0.03
N GLU A 28 2.98 -17.55 0.81
CA GLU A 28 4.11 -17.90 1.67
C GLU A 28 5.34 -18.21 0.85
N LYS A 29 5.20 -19.06 -0.15
CA LYS A 29 6.33 -19.48 -0.96
C LYS A 29 6.95 -18.31 -1.71
N ARG A 30 6.09 -17.45 -2.24
CA ARG A 30 6.59 -16.31 -3.00
C ARG A 30 7.31 -15.32 -2.08
N SER A 31 6.78 -15.10 -0.89
CA SER A 31 7.41 -14.18 0.04
C SER A 31 8.76 -14.71 0.51
N ALA A 32 8.90 -16.02 0.58
CA ALA A 32 10.16 -16.62 1.02
C ALA A 32 11.33 -16.26 0.12
N ARG A 33 11.04 -15.98 -1.14
CA ARG A 33 12.11 -15.62 -2.07
C ARG A 33 12.74 -14.29 -1.73
N PHE A 34 12.10 -13.52 -0.88
CA PHE A 34 12.59 -12.21 -0.51
C PHE A 34 13.13 -12.19 0.91
N GLY A 35 13.37 -13.38 1.47
CA GLY A 35 14.13 -13.47 2.70
C GLY A 35 13.33 -13.62 3.97
N LYS A 36 12.14 -13.09 4.04
CA LYS A 36 11.33 -13.22 5.24
C LYS A 36 9.94 -13.65 4.87
N PRO A 37 9.70 -14.94 4.87
CA PRO A 37 8.39 -15.45 4.45
C PRO A 37 7.31 -15.13 5.47
N ILE A 38 6.10 -14.96 4.97
CA ILE A 38 4.95 -14.80 5.82
C ILE A 38 4.21 -16.14 5.74
N ALA A 39 3.90 -16.73 6.89
CA ALA A 39 3.26 -18.02 6.90
C ALA A 39 1.88 -17.96 6.27
N GLY A 40 1.51 -18.99 5.53
CA GLY A 40 0.20 -19.03 4.90
C GLY A 40 -0.92 -18.96 5.91
N SER A 41 -0.74 -19.57 7.08
CA SER A 41 -1.76 -19.49 8.13
C SER A 41 -1.91 -18.04 8.62
N TYR A 42 -0.85 -17.28 8.62
CA TYR A 42 -0.92 -15.90 9.04
C TYR A 42 -1.65 -15.06 7.98
N VAL A 43 -1.41 -15.34 6.70
CA VAL A 43 -2.14 -14.69 5.63
C VAL A 43 -3.64 -14.92 5.81
N ASN A 44 -4.01 -16.17 6.14
CA ASN A 44 -5.41 -16.49 6.36
C ASN A 44 -5.98 -15.71 7.53
N ARG A 45 -5.19 -15.54 8.59
CA ARG A 45 -5.66 -14.78 9.74
C ARG A 45 -5.81 -13.30 9.40
N ILE A 46 -4.94 -12.75 8.58
CA ILE A 46 -5.07 -11.37 8.15
C ILE A 46 -6.39 -11.18 7.41
N GLU A 47 -6.74 -12.13 6.56
CA GLU A 47 -7.96 -12.04 5.78
C GLU A 47 -9.21 -12.13 6.63
N ASN A 48 -9.14 -12.84 7.73
CA ASN A 48 -10.35 -13.15 8.50
C ASN A 48 -10.46 -12.49 9.86
N ASN A 49 -9.41 -11.87 10.33
CA ASN A 49 -9.43 -11.27 11.66
C ASN A 49 -9.16 -9.76 11.59
N PRO A 50 -10.20 -8.94 11.60
CA PRO A 50 -10.02 -7.49 11.49
C PRO A 50 -9.29 -6.88 12.68
N ALA A 51 -9.18 -7.59 13.79
CA ALA A 51 -8.47 -7.06 14.95
C ALA A 51 -6.97 -7.31 14.88
N LEU A 52 -6.53 -8.07 13.89
CA LEU A 52 -5.11 -8.36 13.77
C LEU A 52 -4.38 -7.17 13.16
N HIS A 53 -3.27 -6.78 13.77
CA HIS A 53 -2.47 -5.68 13.28
C HIS A 53 -1.09 -6.19 12.88
N PRO A 54 -0.89 -6.49 11.61
CA PRO A 54 0.40 -7.03 11.17
C PRO A 54 1.51 -6.00 11.36
N THR A 55 2.70 -6.49 11.60
CA THR A 55 3.86 -5.61 11.72
C THR A 55 4.26 -5.11 10.33
N ALA A 56 5.11 -4.09 10.31
CA ALA A 56 5.60 -3.57 9.04
C ALA A 56 6.35 -4.65 8.26
N VAL A 57 7.10 -5.50 8.97
CA VAL A 57 7.83 -6.57 8.30
C VAL A 57 6.86 -7.56 7.66
N ALA A 58 5.78 -7.88 8.37
CA ALA A 58 4.79 -8.80 7.82
C ALA A 58 4.08 -8.19 6.62
N LEU A 59 3.79 -6.90 6.66
CA LEU A 59 3.15 -6.23 5.53
C LEU A 59 4.05 -6.23 4.30
N LYS A 60 5.34 -6.05 4.51
CA LYS A 60 6.28 -6.07 3.41
C LYS A 60 6.36 -7.46 2.80
N ALA A 61 6.43 -8.49 3.65
CA ALA A 61 6.47 -9.86 3.16
C ALA A 61 5.19 -10.20 2.39
N LEU A 62 4.06 -9.74 2.91
CA LEU A 62 2.78 -9.95 2.25
C LEU A 62 2.76 -9.30 0.87
N ALA A 63 3.30 -8.09 0.77
CA ALA A 63 3.36 -7.40 -0.51
C ALA A 63 4.16 -8.19 -1.52
N TYR A 64 5.30 -8.71 -1.13
CA TYR A 64 6.10 -9.51 -2.02
C TYR A 64 5.37 -10.78 -2.42
N GLY A 65 4.71 -11.41 -1.46
CA GLY A 65 3.98 -12.64 -1.74
C GLY A 65 2.81 -12.41 -2.68
N LEU A 66 2.15 -11.27 -2.56
CA LEU A 66 1.03 -10.94 -3.44
C LEU A 66 1.47 -10.32 -4.75
N GLY A 67 2.70 -9.84 -4.82
CA GLY A 67 3.16 -9.19 -6.03
C GLY A 67 2.61 -7.80 -6.21
N VAL A 68 2.37 -7.09 -5.11
CA VAL A 68 1.90 -5.71 -5.17
C VAL A 68 2.92 -4.82 -4.48
N PRO A 69 2.93 -3.52 -4.79
CA PRO A 69 3.91 -2.63 -4.17
C PRO A 69 3.72 -2.56 -2.66
N PRO A 70 4.80 -2.61 -1.89
CA PRO A 70 4.66 -2.52 -0.42
C PRO A 70 3.95 -1.27 0.04
N VAL A 71 4.11 -0.16 -0.67
CA VAL A 71 3.44 1.08 -0.31
C VAL A 71 1.93 0.88 -0.36
N GLU A 72 1.43 0.19 -1.36
CA GLU A 72 0.00 -0.03 -1.48
C GLU A 72 -0.51 -0.86 -0.32
N VAL A 73 0.20 -1.94 0.02
CA VAL A 73 -0.22 -2.79 1.12
C VAL A 73 -0.23 -1.99 2.42
N PHE A 74 0.81 -1.20 2.64
CA PHE A 74 0.90 -0.42 3.87
C PHE A 74 -0.24 0.60 3.98
N LEU A 75 -0.51 1.34 2.90
CA LEU A 75 -1.54 2.36 2.95
C LEU A 75 -2.92 1.76 3.18
N ARG A 76 -3.17 0.59 2.60
CA ARG A 76 -4.45 -0.06 2.83
C ARG A 76 -4.55 -0.60 4.24
N ALA A 77 -3.44 -1.09 4.79
CA ALA A 77 -3.46 -1.63 6.15
C ALA A 77 -3.74 -0.54 7.18
N VAL A 78 -3.25 0.67 6.95
CA VAL A 78 -3.50 1.75 7.89
C VAL A 78 -4.75 2.54 7.56
N GLY A 79 -5.48 2.15 6.53
CA GLY A 79 -6.76 2.77 6.24
C GLY A 79 -6.70 4.04 5.43
N LEU A 80 -5.56 4.35 4.84
CA LEU A 80 -5.45 5.56 4.04
C LEU A 80 -5.97 5.38 2.62
N VAL A 81 -6.02 4.13 2.14
CA VAL A 81 -6.60 3.84 0.84
C VAL A 81 -7.60 2.74 1.04
N GLU A 82 -8.82 2.96 0.63
CA GLU A 82 -9.84 1.97 0.82
C GLU A 82 -10.05 1.11 -0.40
N SER A 83 -10.55 -0.07 -0.15
CA SER A 83 -10.81 -1.01 -1.21
C SER A 83 -11.81 -0.43 -2.19
N GLY A 84 -11.54 -0.59 -3.46
CA GLY A 84 -12.45 -0.10 -4.47
C GLY A 84 -12.25 1.35 -4.87
N VAL A 85 -11.46 2.07 -4.12
CA VAL A 85 -11.23 3.46 -4.42
C VAL A 85 -10.09 3.56 -5.41
N LYS A 86 -10.16 4.54 -6.33
CA LYS A 86 -9.17 4.71 -7.26
C LYS A 86 -7.93 4.94 -6.57
N SER A 87 -6.99 4.31 -6.76
CA SER A 87 -5.76 4.41 -6.03
C SER A 87 -4.74 5.28 -6.74
N GLU A 88 -5.16 6.45 -7.15
CA GLU A 88 -4.26 7.38 -7.80
C GLU A 88 -3.08 7.72 -6.92
N GLU A 89 -3.37 7.93 -5.64
CA GLU A 89 -2.30 8.26 -4.71
C GLU A 89 -1.31 7.13 -4.55
N VAL A 90 -1.81 5.91 -4.49
CA VAL A 90 -0.93 4.77 -4.37
C VAL A 90 -0.09 4.62 -5.62
N GLN A 91 -0.71 4.80 -6.79
CA GLN A 91 0.02 4.72 -8.03
C GLN A 91 1.10 5.77 -8.10
N LEU A 92 0.77 6.98 -7.68
CA LEU A 92 1.73 8.06 -7.69
C LEU A 92 2.92 7.73 -6.79
N LEU A 93 2.64 7.27 -5.58
CA LEU A 93 3.71 6.95 -4.64
C LEU A 93 4.58 5.81 -5.14
N SER A 94 3.95 4.79 -5.71
CA SER A 94 4.70 3.66 -6.22
C SER A 94 5.66 4.09 -7.32
N ARG A 95 5.17 4.88 -8.25
CA ARG A 95 6.00 5.32 -9.36
C ARG A 95 7.06 6.30 -8.90
N PHE A 96 6.70 7.14 -7.94
CA PHE A 96 7.64 8.11 -7.41
C PHE A 96 8.85 7.40 -6.80
N ARG A 97 8.60 6.31 -6.08
CA ARG A 97 9.68 5.59 -5.44
C ARG A 97 10.63 4.94 -6.43
N GLU A 98 10.17 4.69 -7.64
CA GLU A 98 11.02 4.07 -8.64
C GLU A 98 11.84 5.07 -9.41
N LEU A 99 11.61 6.35 -9.20
CA LEU A 99 12.37 7.38 -9.89
C LEU A 99 13.73 7.56 -9.25
N SER A 100 14.68 8.06 -10.04
CA SER A 100 15.98 8.41 -9.49
C SER A 100 15.79 9.58 -8.52
N PRO A 101 16.73 9.80 -7.61
CA PRO A 101 16.61 10.93 -6.70
C PRO A 101 16.48 12.26 -7.42
N GLU A 102 17.16 12.41 -8.54
CA GLU A 102 17.08 13.62 -9.31
C GLU A 102 15.67 13.86 -9.84
N LYS A 103 15.06 12.81 -10.37
CA LYS A 103 13.70 12.94 -10.90
C LYS A 103 12.68 13.09 -9.80
N ARG A 104 12.93 12.51 -8.64
CA ARG A 104 12.03 12.74 -7.52
C ARG A 104 12.01 14.21 -7.14
N GLY A 105 13.16 14.86 -7.19
CA GLY A 105 13.23 16.29 -6.90
C GLY A 105 12.41 17.10 -7.89
N LEU A 106 12.46 16.73 -9.17
CA LEU A 106 11.66 17.42 -10.16
C LEU A 106 10.17 17.26 -9.90
N VAL A 107 9.75 16.06 -9.54
CA VAL A 107 8.33 15.82 -9.26
C VAL A 107 7.89 16.68 -8.08
N LEU A 108 8.70 16.73 -7.03
CA LEU A 108 8.34 17.51 -5.86
C LEU A 108 8.25 18.99 -6.19
N ASP A 109 9.14 19.48 -7.05
CA ASP A 109 9.08 20.88 -7.45
C ASP A 109 7.79 21.19 -8.20
N ILE A 110 7.38 20.27 -9.06
CA ILE A 110 6.14 20.46 -9.82
C ILE A 110 4.94 20.44 -8.89
N VAL A 111 4.93 19.51 -7.95
CA VAL A 111 3.83 19.42 -7.00
C VAL A 111 3.74 20.71 -6.18
N ASP A 112 4.89 21.20 -5.72
CA ASP A 112 4.91 22.42 -4.93
C ASP A 112 4.40 23.60 -5.73
N MET A 113 4.78 23.67 -7.00
CA MET A 113 4.34 24.74 -7.83
C MET A 113 2.83 24.73 -8.02
N LEU A 114 2.28 23.55 -8.28
CA LEU A 114 0.85 23.41 -8.46
C LEU A 114 0.10 23.69 -7.18
N TYR A 115 0.63 23.20 -6.07
CA TYR A 115 -0.01 23.42 -4.79
C TYR A 115 -0.04 24.90 -4.44
N SER A 116 1.04 25.60 -4.72
CA SER A 116 1.10 27.03 -4.44
C SER A 116 0.07 27.82 -5.22
N LYS A 117 -0.25 27.37 -6.41
CA LYS A 117 -1.23 28.09 -7.21
C LYS A 117 -2.63 27.89 -6.73
N GLU A 118 -2.92 26.74 -6.17
CA GLU A 118 -4.27 26.46 -5.75
C GLU A 118 -4.55 26.65 -4.29
N ALA A 119 -3.53 26.55 -3.46
CA ALA A 119 -3.73 26.66 -2.03
C ALA A 119 -3.96 28.10 -1.63
N PRO A 120 -4.63 28.29 -0.51
CA PRO A 120 -4.76 29.64 0.02
C PRO A 120 -3.37 30.09 0.36
N ARG A 121 -3.14 31.39 0.34
CA ARG A 121 -1.89 31.91 0.67
C ARG A 121 -1.45 31.50 1.97
N ARG A 122 -0.39 30.94 2.20
CA ARG A 122 0.12 30.60 3.48
C ARG A 122 1.52 31.00 3.47
N THR A 123 2.07 31.18 4.52
CA THR A 123 3.41 31.60 4.71
C THR A 123 4.28 30.51 4.57
N PRO A 124 5.06 30.51 3.79
CA PRO A 124 5.82 29.38 3.54
C PRO A 124 7.07 29.34 4.10
N LYS A 125 7.62 29.16 4.31
CA LYS A 125 8.73 29.11 4.66
C LYS A 125 9.65 28.29 4.28
N ARG A 126 9.88 27.85 3.58
CA ARG A 126 10.75 27.12 3.25
C ARG A 126 11.82 27.74 2.80
N LYS A 127 12.62 27.74 2.93
CA LYS A 127 13.63 28.34 2.63
C LYS A 127 14.28 27.78 1.82
N SER A 128 14.49 27.79 1.23
CA SER A 128 15.16 27.15 0.42
C SER A 128 16.33 27.04 0.33
#